data_109e1cd465bfa45b3a18f19a64c91ec8
#
_entry.id   109e1cd465bfa45b3a18f19a64c91ec8
#
_cell.length_a   1.000
_cell.length_b   1.000
_cell.length_c   1.000
_cell.angle_alpha   90.00
_cell.angle_beta   90.00
_cell.angle_gamma   90.00
#
_symmetry.space_group_name_H-M   'P 1'
#
loop_
_entity.id
_entity.type
_entity.pdbx_description
1 polymer ?
#
loop_
_entity_poly.entity_id
_entity_poly.type
_entity_poly.pdbx_seq_one_letter_code
_entity_poly.pdbx_strand_id
1 'polypeptide(L)'
;MNIDIKLHKYDLPEDLDLGNIIAVDGEFMGLNVKRDPLCLIQISSGKSDAHIIQLDRSNYNAPNLNKLLSNGKIVKIFHYGRADMAHIKYYLKTETNNILDTKIASKLARSYSDSHSL
;
A
#
# COMPACT_ATOMS: atom_id res chain seq x y z
N MET A 1 23.83 2.52 0.13
CA MET A 1 22.85 1.46 0.37
C MET A 1 22.17 1.10 -0.94
N ASN A 2 22.17 -0.16 -1.30
CA ASN A 2 21.50 -0.62 -2.52
C ASN A 2 20.12 -1.14 -2.16
N ILE A 3 19.12 -0.66 -2.91
CA ILE A 3 17.73 -1.14 -2.77
C ILE A 3 17.45 -2.06 -3.95
N ASP A 4 16.97 -3.27 -3.65
CA ASP A 4 16.53 -4.22 -4.65
C ASP A 4 15.11 -3.88 -5.08
N ILE A 5 14.94 -3.34 -6.29
CA ILE A 5 13.65 -2.92 -6.82
C ILE A 5 13.17 -3.97 -7.81
N LYS A 6 11.97 -4.51 -7.57
CA LYS A 6 11.34 -5.49 -8.45
C LYS A 6 10.02 -4.96 -8.97
N LEU A 7 9.85 -4.96 -10.27
CA LEU A 7 8.60 -4.60 -10.93
C LEU A 7 7.79 -5.87 -11.21
N HIS A 8 6.56 -5.89 -10.72
CA HIS A 8 5.62 -6.97 -10.95
C HIS A 8 4.48 -6.46 -11.82
N LYS A 9 4.16 -7.20 -12.85
CA LYS A 9 3.07 -6.85 -13.76
C LYS A 9 1.81 -7.55 -13.29
N TYR A 10 0.80 -6.75 -12.92
CA TYR A 10 -0.57 -7.13 -12.59
C TYR A 10 -0.78 -7.74 -11.22
N ASP A 11 0.16 -8.51 -10.67
CA ASP A 11 0.02 -9.14 -9.35
C ASP A 11 1.39 -9.48 -8.77
N LEU A 12 1.40 -9.88 -7.51
CA LEU A 12 2.59 -10.41 -6.83
C LEU A 12 2.75 -11.91 -7.10
N PRO A 13 3.99 -12.45 -7.00
CA PRO A 13 4.16 -13.90 -7.00
C PRO A 13 3.41 -14.56 -5.85
N GLU A 14 2.92 -15.77 -6.07
CA GLU A 14 2.09 -16.50 -5.10
C GLU A 14 2.85 -16.82 -3.81
N ASP A 15 4.12 -17.13 -3.91
CA ASP A 15 4.96 -17.61 -2.81
C ASP A 15 5.87 -16.53 -2.19
N LEU A 16 5.60 -15.27 -2.47
CA LEU A 16 6.42 -14.18 -1.94
C LEU A 16 6.14 -13.95 -0.46
N ASP A 17 7.16 -14.11 0.38
CA ASP A 17 7.08 -13.86 1.81
C ASP A 17 7.80 -12.56 2.15
N LEU A 18 7.04 -11.57 2.59
CA LEU A 18 7.55 -10.25 2.97
C LEU A 18 7.59 -10.05 4.50
N GLY A 19 7.35 -11.12 5.26
CA GLY A 19 7.32 -11.03 6.72
C GLY A 19 5.99 -10.51 7.25
N ASN A 20 5.99 -10.05 8.50
CA ASN A 20 4.78 -9.70 9.23
C ASN A 20 4.47 -8.21 9.27
N ILE A 21 5.38 -7.38 8.76
CA ILE A 21 5.22 -5.93 8.73
C ILE A 21 5.68 -5.44 7.36
N ILE A 22 4.80 -4.73 6.66
CA ILE A 22 5.12 -4.16 5.35
C ILE A 22 4.71 -2.70 5.30
N ALA A 23 5.46 -1.91 4.52
CA ALA A 23 5.07 -0.56 4.16
C ALA A 23 4.33 -0.59 2.84
N VAL A 24 3.24 0.15 2.72
CA VAL A 24 2.40 0.17 1.53
C VAL A 24 2.12 1.61 1.11
N ASP A 25 2.25 1.89 -0.18
CA ASP A 25 1.92 3.17 -0.76
C ASP A 25 1.26 2.95 -2.11
N GLY A 26 0.30 3.79 -2.46
CA GLY A 26 -0.41 3.72 -3.72
C GLY A 26 -0.15 4.95 -4.58
N GLU A 27 -0.07 4.74 -5.89
CA GLU A 27 -0.03 5.82 -6.88
C GLU A 27 -1.32 5.81 -7.68
N PHE A 28 -2.01 6.95 -7.72
CA PHE A 28 -3.29 7.08 -8.41
C PHE A 28 -3.36 8.43 -9.11
N MET A 29 -4.28 8.55 -10.07
CA MET A 29 -4.34 9.71 -10.97
C MET A 29 -4.81 11.00 -10.28
N GLY A 30 -5.37 10.89 -9.09
CA GLY A 30 -5.85 12.02 -8.30
C GLY A 30 -6.69 11.52 -7.13
N LEU A 31 -7.29 12.46 -6.37
CA LEU A 31 -7.97 12.12 -5.12
C LEU A 31 -9.45 11.73 -5.27
N ASN A 32 -10.03 11.93 -6.46
CA ASN A 32 -11.41 11.50 -6.71
C ASN A 32 -11.40 10.02 -7.08
N VAL A 33 -11.81 9.17 -6.14
CA VAL A 33 -11.72 7.71 -6.29
C VAL A 33 -12.41 7.22 -7.55
N LYS A 34 -13.60 7.74 -7.87
CA LYS A 34 -14.36 7.28 -9.04
C LYS A 34 -13.75 7.70 -10.37
N ARG A 35 -13.10 8.88 -10.41
CA ARG A 35 -12.53 9.44 -11.63
C ARG A 35 -11.07 9.06 -11.83
N ASP A 36 -10.32 8.98 -10.73
CA ASP A 36 -8.87 8.94 -10.75
C ASP A 36 -8.36 7.53 -10.38
N PRO A 37 -8.08 6.68 -11.39
CA PRO A 37 -7.79 5.27 -11.12
C PRO A 37 -6.50 5.04 -10.36
N LEU A 38 -6.50 3.95 -9.60
CA LEU A 38 -5.31 3.41 -8.95
C LEU A 38 -4.40 2.78 -10.02
N CYS A 39 -3.13 3.17 -10.06
CA CYS A 39 -2.18 2.74 -11.10
C CYS A 39 -1.15 1.74 -10.59
N LEU A 40 -0.54 2.04 -9.44
CA LEU A 40 0.54 1.23 -8.86
C LEU A 40 0.31 1.04 -7.37
N ILE A 41 0.81 -0.08 -6.85
CA ILE A 41 1.00 -0.28 -5.42
C ILE A 41 2.49 -0.52 -5.20
N GLN A 42 3.07 0.14 -4.20
CA GLN A 42 4.46 -0.07 -3.79
C GLN A 42 4.47 -0.73 -2.42
N ILE A 43 5.28 -1.76 -2.27
CA ILE A 43 5.38 -2.50 -1.01
C ILE A 43 6.86 -2.73 -0.68
N SER A 44 7.21 -2.58 0.60
CA SER A 44 8.55 -2.89 1.11
C SER A 44 8.46 -3.69 2.39
N SER A 45 9.33 -4.67 2.55
CA SER A 45 9.48 -5.41 3.81
C SER A 45 10.35 -4.67 4.82
N GLY A 46 10.99 -3.57 4.42
CA GLY A 46 11.95 -2.84 5.25
C GLY A 46 13.36 -3.41 5.21
N LYS A 47 13.62 -4.39 4.35
CA LYS A 47 14.94 -5.03 4.22
C LYS A 47 15.66 -4.64 2.94
N SER A 48 15.65 -3.35 2.63
CA SER A 48 16.26 -2.78 1.41
C SER A 48 15.64 -3.33 0.13
N ASP A 49 14.35 -3.64 0.17
CA ASP A 49 13.58 -4.11 -0.98
C ASP A 49 12.46 -3.14 -1.31
N ALA A 50 12.06 -3.11 -2.56
CA ALA A 50 10.87 -2.40 -3.00
C ALA A 50 10.20 -3.22 -4.10
N HIS A 51 8.92 -3.47 -3.94
CA HIS A 51 8.10 -4.18 -4.92
C HIS A 51 7.09 -3.20 -5.48
N ILE A 52 7.11 -3.02 -6.78
CA ILE A 52 6.19 -2.14 -7.50
C ILE A 52 5.25 -3.03 -8.31
N ILE A 53 3.97 -2.96 -8.00
CA ILE A 53 2.95 -3.73 -8.71
C ILE A 53 2.22 -2.79 -9.66
N GLN A 54 2.43 -2.97 -10.96
CA GLN A 54 1.71 -2.27 -12.00
C GLN A 54 0.36 -2.96 -12.21
N LEU A 55 -0.72 -2.31 -11.80
CA LEU A 55 -2.05 -2.93 -11.83
C LEU A 55 -2.61 -3.01 -13.25
N ASP A 56 -3.39 -4.05 -13.51
CA ASP A 56 -4.12 -4.19 -14.77
C ASP A 56 -5.39 -3.35 -14.70
N ARG A 57 -5.35 -2.19 -15.33
CA ARG A 57 -6.47 -1.22 -15.27
C ARG A 57 -7.71 -1.67 -16.05
N SER A 58 -7.60 -2.75 -16.81
CA SER A 58 -8.77 -3.33 -17.53
C SER A 58 -9.63 -4.19 -16.62
N ASN A 59 -9.06 -4.87 -15.61
CA ASN A 59 -9.84 -5.75 -14.75
C ASN A 59 -9.44 -5.71 -13.26
N TYR A 60 -8.28 -5.13 -12.92
CA TYR A 60 -7.75 -5.08 -11.55
C TYR A 60 -7.66 -6.44 -10.87
N ASN A 61 -7.39 -7.48 -11.62
CA ASN A 61 -7.28 -8.84 -11.09
C ASN A 61 -5.88 -9.05 -10.49
N ALA A 62 -5.79 -9.06 -9.15
CA ALA A 62 -4.54 -9.19 -8.42
C ALA A 62 -4.77 -10.02 -7.13
N PRO A 63 -5.05 -11.34 -7.28
CA PRO A 63 -5.45 -12.16 -6.14
C PRO A 63 -4.38 -12.28 -5.06
N ASN A 64 -3.12 -12.37 -5.41
CA ASN A 64 -2.04 -12.48 -4.42
C ASN A 64 -1.82 -11.17 -3.66
N LEU A 65 -1.89 -10.04 -4.35
CA LEU A 65 -1.85 -8.73 -3.71
C LEU A 65 -3.04 -8.55 -2.76
N ASN A 66 -4.24 -8.90 -3.21
CA ASN A 66 -5.45 -8.80 -2.39
C ASN A 66 -5.34 -9.66 -1.13
N LYS A 67 -4.83 -10.86 -1.26
CA LYS A 67 -4.60 -11.78 -0.14
C LYS A 67 -3.64 -11.19 0.88
N LEU A 68 -2.55 -10.56 0.41
CA LEU A 68 -1.58 -9.90 1.28
C LEU A 68 -2.21 -8.73 2.03
N LEU A 69 -2.94 -7.85 1.33
CA LEU A 69 -3.55 -6.66 1.92
C LEU A 69 -4.64 -7.00 2.93
N SER A 70 -5.39 -8.07 2.71
CA SER A 70 -6.47 -8.49 3.60
C SER A 70 -6.01 -9.37 4.76
N ASN A 71 -4.76 -9.84 4.76
CA ASN A 71 -4.25 -10.73 5.79
C ASN A 71 -4.06 -9.98 7.12
N GLY A 72 -4.90 -10.28 8.11
CA GLY A 72 -4.86 -9.62 9.41
C GLY A 72 -3.63 -9.93 10.27
N LYS A 73 -2.82 -10.92 9.87
CA LYS A 73 -1.57 -11.26 10.56
C LYS A 73 -0.39 -10.38 10.13
N ILE A 74 -0.57 -9.60 9.08
CA ILE A 74 0.48 -8.72 8.53
C ILE A 74 0.09 -7.27 8.78
N VAL A 75 0.96 -6.52 9.44
CA VAL A 75 0.77 -5.09 9.66
C VAL A 75 1.12 -4.34 8.39
N LYS A 76 0.20 -3.50 7.91
CA LYS A 76 0.41 -2.61 6.76
C LYS A 76 0.62 -1.20 7.28
N ILE A 77 1.81 -0.65 7.03
CA ILE A 77 2.15 0.70 7.43
C ILE A 77 1.87 1.64 6.26
N PHE A 78 1.00 2.61 6.48
CA PHE A 78 0.73 3.68 5.54
C PHE A 78 1.15 5.01 6.14
N HIS A 79 1.43 6.00 5.29
CA HIS A 79 1.56 7.38 5.74
C HIS A 79 0.39 8.17 5.14
N TYR A 80 -0.54 8.58 6.00
CA TYR A 80 -1.77 9.27 5.61
C TYR A 80 -2.51 8.43 4.55
N GLY A 81 -2.78 7.18 4.89
CA GLY A 81 -3.23 6.17 3.94
C GLY A 81 -4.71 6.18 3.59
N ARG A 82 -5.47 7.20 4.03
CA ARG A 82 -6.92 7.27 3.80
C ARG A 82 -7.27 7.20 2.31
N ALA A 83 -6.57 7.98 1.48
CA ALA A 83 -6.79 7.98 0.04
C ALA A 83 -6.33 6.67 -0.60
N ASP A 84 -5.19 6.13 -0.15
CA ASP A 84 -4.67 4.83 -0.61
C ASP A 84 -5.69 3.72 -0.36
N MET A 85 -6.23 3.64 0.85
CA MET A 85 -7.18 2.62 1.22
C MET A 85 -8.51 2.75 0.47
N ALA A 86 -8.96 3.97 0.23
CA ALA A 86 -10.17 4.21 -0.56
C ALA A 86 -10.01 3.73 -2.00
N HIS A 87 -8.86 4.00 -2.63
CA HIS A 87 -8.57 3.54 -3.98
C HIS A 87 -8.40 2.02 -4.03
N ILE A 88 -7.73 1.43 -3.04
CA ILE A 88 -7.58 -0.04 -2.94
C ILE A 88 -8.95 -0.70 -2.84
N LYS A 89 -9.82 -0.21 -1.98
CA LYS A 89 -11.15 -0.77 -1.80
C LYS A 89 -11.99 -0.65 -3.08
N TYR A 90 -11.95 0.51 -3.71
CA TYR A 90 -12.78 0.78 -4.90
C TYR A 90 -12.32 -0.05 -6.10
N TYR A 91 -11.01 -0.07 -6.39
CA TYR A 91 -10.48 -0.71 -7.61
C TYR A 91 -10.13 -2.18 -7.41
N LEU A 92 -9.50 -2.54 -6.31
CA LEU A 92 -9.12 -3.92 -6.03
C LEU A 92 -10.20 -4.72 -5.30
N LYS A 93 -11.26 -4.05 -4.83
CA LYS A 93 -12.36 -4.67 -4.07
C LYS A 93 -11.86 -5.41 -2.83
N THR A 94 -10.86 -4.87 -2.16
CA THR A 94 -10.17 -5.51 -1.04
C THR A 94 -10.24 -4.63 0.20
N GLU A 95 -10.58 -5.24 1.32
CA GLU A 95 -10.46 -4.61 2.64
C GLU A 95 -9.03 -4.79 3.14
N THR A 96 -8.38 -3.68 3.45
CA THR A 96 -7.04 -3.71 4.04
C THR A 96 -7.17 -3.84 5.55
N ASN A 97 -6.60 -4.91 6.10
CA ASN A 97 -6.69 -5.22 7.53
C ASN A 97 -5.36 -5.00 8.23
N ASN A 98 -5.42 -4.68 9.52
CA ASN A 98 -4.27 -4.49 10.41
C ASN A 98 -3.36 -3.34 9.92
N ILE A 99 -3.90 -2.13 10.01
CA ILE A 99 -3.28 -0.92 9.48
C ILE A 99 -2.66 -0.10 10.60
N LEU A 100 -1.44 0.40 10.36
CA LEU A 100 -0.81 1.46 11.17
C LEU A 100 -0.57 2.66 10.27
N ASP A 101 -1.18 3.80 10.59
CA ASP A 101 -0.99 5.04 9.84
C ASP A 101 -0.02 5.94 10.58
N THR A 102 1.14 6.18 9.99
CA THR A 102 2.20 6.97 10.62
C THR A 102 1.84 8.46 10.73
N LYS A 103 1.00 8.97 9.84
CA LYS A 103 0.52 10.36 9.92
C LYS A 103 -0.35 10.56 11.15
N ILE A 104 -1.28 9.65 11.41
CA ILE A 104 -2.14 9.69 12.60
C ILE A 104 -1.30 9.51 13.86
N ALA A 105 -0.37 8.56 13.87
CA ALA A 105 0.54 8.35 14.99
C ALA A 105 1.38 9.60 15.26
N SER A 106 1.87 10.28 14.22
CA SER A 106 2.61 11.54 14.36
C SER A 106 1.76 12.64 14.98
N LYS A 107 0.50 12.78 14.56
CA LYS A 107 -0.43 13.77 15.14
C LYS A 107 -0.69 13.50 16.62
N LEU A 108 -0.84 12.24 17.01
CA LEU A 108 -1.04 11.88 18.41
C LEU A 108 0.21 12.14 19.25
N ALA A 109 1.39 11.88 18.71
CA ALA A 109 2.66 12.07 19.42
C ALA A 109 3.12 13.53 19.46
N ARG A 110 2.77 14.34 18.46
CA ARG A 110 3.22 15.72 18.29
C ARG A 110 2.06 16.68 18.13
N SER A 111 1.13 16.63 19.06
CA SER A 111 -0.09 17.48 19.04
C SER A 111 0.21 18.98 19.12
N TYR A 112 1.42 19.37 19.53
CA TYR A 112 1.87 20.75 19.61
C TYR A 112 2.41 21.29 18.27
N SER A 113 2.51 20.46 17.23
CA SER A 113 3.14 20.81 15.96
C SER A 113 2.25 20.41 14.79
N ASP A 114 2.21 21.26 13.74
CA ASP A 114 1.50 20.97 12.50
C ASP A 114 2.38 20.22 11.49
N SER A 115 3.64 19.96 11.82
CA SER A 115 4.58 19.28 10.92
C SER A 115 4.46 17.77 11.06
N HIS A 116 3.80 17.13 10.10
CA HIS A 116 3.51 15.69 10.10
C HIS A 116 3.94 14.97 8.81
N SER A 117 4.86 15.55 8.04
CA SER A 117 5.44 14.92 6.86
C SER A 117 6.52 13.90 7.25
N LEU A 118 6.69 12.89 6.45
CA LEU A 118 7.80 11.96 6.60
C LEU A 118 9.12 12.59 6.16
#